data_3c1ce5cee83b6e081ccecf5e1996b6e9
#
_entry.id   3c1ce5cee83b6e081ccecf5e1996b6e9
#
_cell.length_a   1.000
_cell.length_b   1.000
_cell.length_c   1.000
_cell.angle_alpha   90.00
_cell.angle_beta   90.00
_cell.angle_gamma   90.00
#
_symmetry.space_group_name_H-M   'P 1'
#
loop_
_entity.id
_entity.type
_entity.pdbx_description
1 polymer ?
#
loop_
_entity_poly.entity_id
_entity_poly.type
_entity_poly.pdbx_seq_one_letter_code
_entity_poly.pdbx_strand_id
1 'polypeptide(L)'
;MKRLKVALVSASLLGCFFTVVETAKAEEGTWQGKTYLKADGKPATKQWLFDQTHQKWFYLKEDGQRAENGWLTVAGKDYYFDANGILATNTWVNQYYVNANGAKAKDQWLFDQEGQSWLYLKADGQRAKNEWISQGQEKYYFKEDGKMAKDEWITQGEDQYYVNSQGKILKNTWLGSHYLSDKGNKVKQAWIYDANYSSWFYLKADGNYAENGWQTVKGKDYYFKQGGYLATNTWLGKSYVTSSGHKAKTSWIFDKNYESWFYLNAEGDYVEKGWQTIDGKDYHFKSGGYLSTESWIDRFYVAKSGAKLKSEWFFDKNYQSWFYLKEDGTYAEKGWKTIKGKDYHFKSGGYLSTETWIDRSYVTTSGAKAGKGWLFDKKYNSWFYIKADGNYANKEWLWDNGYYYLKSGGYMATSEWVWYKNNWFYLKSNGKMAEKELIYDSVNQAWYYLKSGGYMAQNETVDGHTLDASGK
;
A
#
# COMPACT_ATOMS: atom_id res chain seq x y z
N MET A 1 -25.64 -31.76 -4.00
CA MET A 1 -26.57 -32.50 -4.84
C MET A 1 -27.95 -32.53 -4.16
N LYS A 2 -28.80 -31.57 -4.47
CA LYS A 2 -30.25 -31.66 -4.16
C LYS A 2 -30.92 -31.37 -5.49
N ARG A 3 -31.46 -32.43 -6.08
CA ARG A 3 -32.27 -32.37 -7.29
C ARG A 3 -33.58 -31.63 -6.95
N LEU A 4 -33.74 -30.41 -7.45
CA LEU A 4 -35.04 -29.76 -7.51
C LEU A 4 -35.84 -30.49 -8.60
N LYS A 5 -36.88 -31.19 -8.14
CA LYS A 5 -37.90 -31.73 -9.03
C LYS A 5 -38.63 -30.55 -9.67
N VAL A 6 -38.42 -30.33 -10.94
CA VAL A 6 -39.32 -29.53 -11.77
C VAL A 6 -40.63 -30.32 -11.82
N ALA A 7 -41.64 -29.82 -11.15
CA ALA A 7 -43.00 -30.30 -11.31
C ALA A 7 -43.46 -29.90 -12.72
N LEU A 8 -43.33 -30.80 -13.66
CA LEU A 8 -44.14 -30.77 -14.88
C LEU A 8 -45.61 -30.90 -14.44
N VAL A 9 -46.29 -29.77 -14.41
CA VAL A 9 -47.73 -29.77 -14.40
C VAL A 9 -48.15 -30.15 -15.83
N SER A 10 -48.24 -31.46 -16.07
CA SER A 10 -49.06 -31.96 -17.14
C SER A 10 -50.52 -31.73 -16.73
N ALA A 11 -51.04 -30.53 -17.03
CA ALA A 11 -52.47 -30.31 -16.97
C ALA A 11 -53.12 -31.21 -18.03
N SER A 12 -53.67 -32.31 -17.57
CA SER A 12 -54.57 -33.13 -18.36
C SER A 12 -55.67 -32.22 -18.92
N LEU A 13 -55.67 -32.11 -20.24
CA LEU A 13 -56.59 -31.34 -21.07
C LEU A 13 -58.05 -31.90 -21.06
N LEU A 14 -58.57 -32.27 -19.90
CA LEU A 14 -59.95 -32.81 -19.77
C LEU A 14 -60.75 -32.28 -18.61
N GLY A 15 -60.38 -31.15 -17.97
CA GLY A 15 -61.05 -30.77 -16.73
C GLY A 15 -61.57 -29.33 -16.57
N CYS A 16 -61.49 -28.44 -17.58
CA CYS A 16 -61.90 -27.04 -17.42
C CYS A 16 -62.99 -26.57 -18.41
N PHE A 17 -63.77 -27.44 -18.92
CA PHE A 17 -64.97 -27.07 -19.74
C PHE A 17 -66.22 -26.72 -18.93
N PHE A 18 -66.19 -26.69 -17.59
CA PHE A 18 -67.39 -26.74 -16.79
C PHE A 18 -67.70 -25.53 -15.91
N THR A 19 -67.35 -24.31 -16.22
CA THR A 19 -67.78 -23.18 -15.39
C THR A 19 -68.47 -22.00 -16.12
N VAL A 20 -68.63 -22.06 -17.43
CA VAL A 20 -69.40 -21.01 -18.16
C VAL A 20 -70.50 -21.60 -19.03
N VAL A 21 -70.68 -22.90 -19.02
CA VAL A 21 -71.68 -23.59 -19.89
C VAL A 21 -72.66 -24.37 -19.05
N GLU A 22 -73.10 -23.82 -17.91
CA GLU A 22 -74.18 -24.51 -17.16
C GLU A 22 -75.59 -24.29 -17.71
N THR A 23 -75.73 -23.62 -18.87
CA THR A 23 -77.07 -23.44 -19.47
C THR A 23 -77.13 -23.58 -20.99
N ALA A 24 -76.16 -24.16 -21.64
CA ALA A 24 -76.32 -24.52 -23.06
C ALA A 24 -76.97 -25.91 -23.14
N LYS A 25 -78.25 -26.06 -22.82
CA LYS A 25 -79.03 -27.18 -23.35
C LYS A 25 -78.94 -27.11 -24.86
N ALA A 26 -78.66 -28.28 -25.50
CA ALA A 26 -78.82 -28.41 -26.95
C ALA A 26 -80.31 -28.14 -27.20
N GLU A 27 -80.65 -26.91 -27.53
CA GLU A 27 -82.01 -26.57 -27.97
C GLU A 27 -82.17 -27.12 -29.40
N GLU A 28 -83.15 -28.01 -29.58
CA GLU A 28 -83.52 -28.45 -30.92
C GLU A 28 -84.09 -27.22 -31.67
N GLY A 29 -83.45 -26.90 -32.83
CA GLY A 29 -83.88 -25.77 -33.63
C GLY A 29 -83.12 -25.77 -35.00
N THR A 30 -83.42 -24.83 -35.85
CA THR A 30 -82.89 -24.77 -37.21
C THR A 30 -82.35 -23.37 -37.57
N TRP A 31 -81.27 -23.32 -38.35
CA TRP A 31 -80.73 -22.05 -38.89
C TRP A 31 -81.64 -21.54 -40.05
N GLN A 32 -82.08 -20.27 -39.93
CA GLN A 32 -82.66 -19.52 -41.07
C GLN A 32 -81.75 -18.34 -41.35
N GLY A 33 -80.85 -18.49 -42.29
CA GLY A 33 -79.83 -17.49 -42.59
C GLY A 33 -78.88 -17.21 -41.37
N LYS A 34 -79.00 -16.02 -40.80
CA LYS A 34 -78.16 -15.65 -39.61
C LYS A 34 -78.93 -15.84 -38.27
N THR A 35 -80.13 -16.30 -38.29
CA THR A 35 -80.99 -16.50 -37.11
C THR A 35 -81.19 -17.98 -36.80
N TYR A 36 -81.10 -18.34 -35.52
CA TYR A 36 -81.44 -19.69 -35.07
C TYR A 36 -82.83 -19.74 -34.45
N LEU A 37 -83.69 -20.48 -35.08
CA LEU A 37 -85.06 -20.65 -34.56
C LEU A 37 -85.12 -21.86 -33.63
N LYS A 38 -85.64 -21.67 -32.44
CA LYS A 38 -85.94 -22.72 -31.46
C LYS A 38 -87.06 -23.60 -31.94
N ALA A 39 -87.34 -24.75 -31.24
CA ALA A 39 -88.38 -25.69 -31.56
C ALA A 39 -89.80 -25.00 -31.51
N ASP A 40 -89.97 -23.92 -30.77
CA ASP A 40 -91.15 -23.10 -30.71
C ASP A 40 -91.29 -22.06 -31.86
N GLY A 41 -90.36 -22.07 -32.80
CA GLY A 41 -90.31 -21.16 -33.90
C GLY A 41 -89.82 -19.74 -33.61
N LYS A 42 -89.42 -19.44 -32.38
CA LYS A 42 -88.94 -18.11 -31.97
C LYS A 42 -87.40 -18.00 -32.13
N PRO A 43 -86.90 -16.86 -32.45
CA PRO A 43 -85.44 -16.63 -32.51
C PRO A 43 -84.79 -16.83 -31.16
N ALA A 44 -83.62 -17.51 -31.09
CA ALA A 44 -82.74 -17.50 -29.95
C ALA A 44 -82.01 -16.14 -29.88
N THR A 45 -81.98 -15.52 -28.67
CA THR A 45 -81.36 -14.19 -28.46
C THR A 45 -80.52 -14.19 -27.20
N LYS A 46 -79.50 -13.35 -27.17
CA LYS A 46 -78.55 -13.14 -26.02
C LYS A 46 -78.01 -14.39 -25.41
N GLN A 47 -77.73 -15.44 -26.17
CA GLN A 47 -77.21 -16.72 -25.69
C GLN A 47 -76.13 -17.35 -26.54
N TRP A 48 -75.36 -18.22 -25.90
CA TRP A 48 -74.37 -19.09 -26.58
C TRP A 48 -75.14 -20.28 -27.17
N LEU A 49 -74.77 -20.67 -28.37
CA LEU A 49 -75.29 -21.85 -29.04
C LEU A 49 -74.11 -22.73 -29.49
N PHE A 50 -74.15 -23.99 -29.07
CA PHE A 50 -73.27 -25.02 -29.60
C PHE A 50 -73.97 -25.78 -30.73
N ASP A 51 -73.56 -25.64 -31.94
CA ASP A 51 -74.14 -26.35 -33.04
C ASP A 51 -73.51 -27.75 -33.14
N GLN A 52 -74.33 -28.75 -32.82
CA GLN A 52 -73.94 -30.17 -32.81
C GLN A 52 -73.58 -30.67 -34.20
N THR A 53 -74.19 -30.15 -35.25
CA THR A 53 -73.92 -30.57 -36.65
C THR A 53 -72.57 -30.10 -37.14
N HIS A 54 -72.22 -28.87 -36.82
CA HIS A 54 -70.96 -28.24 -37.20
C HIS A 54 -69.86 -28.37 -36.15
N GLN A 55 -70.17 -28.83 -34.93
CA GLN A 55 -69.27 -28.88 -33.77
C GLN A 55 -68.56 -27.52 -33.52
N LYS A 56 -69.40 -26.43 -33.57
CA LYS A 56 -68.94 -25.04 -33.47
C LYS A 56 -69.84 -24.24 -32.52
N TRP A 57 -69.19 -23.25 -31.85
CA TRP A 57 -69.90 -22.29 -31.01
C TRP A 57 -70.29 -21.04 -31.80
N PHE A 58 -71.47 -20.52 -31.55
CA PHE A 58 -72.06 -19.26 -32.05
C PHE A 58 -72.58 -18.45 -30.90
N TYR A 59 -72.75 -17.18 -31.06
CA TYR A 59 -73.42 -16.27 -30.13
C TYR A 59 -74.57 -15.55 -30.86
N LEU A 60 -75.80 -15.69 -30.30
CA LEU A 60 -76.95 -15.00 -30.81
C LEU A 60 -77.08 -13.64 -30.08
N LYS A 61 -77.12 -12.57 -30.81
CA LYS A 61 -77.24 -11.18 -30.33
C LYS A 61 -78.70 -10.90 -29.90
N GLU A 62 -78.90 -9.69 -29.40
CA GLU A 62 -80.24 -9.22 -28.99
C GLU A 62 -81.25 -9.22 -30.14
N ASP A 63 -80.83 -8.91 -31.33
CA ASP A 63 -81.59 -8.90 -32.57
C ASP A 63 -81.89 -10.30 -33.14
N GLY A 64 -81.46 -11.34 -32.44
CA GLY A 64 -81.58 -12.73 -32.84
C GLY A 64 -80.62 -13.18 -33.92
N GLN A 65 -79.75 -12.30 -34.46
CA GLN A 65 -78.79 -12.67 -35.43
C GLN A 65 -77.45 -13.18 -34.76
N ARG A 66 -76.77 -14.11 -35.41
CA ARG A 66 -75.44 -14.53 -34.91
C ARG A 66 -74.42 -13.40 -34.99
N ALA A 67 -73.53 -13.34 -34.05
CA ALA A 67 -72.34 -12.50 -34.13
C ALA A 67 -71.44 -12.99 -35.24
N GLU A 68 -70.87 -12.11 -36.07
CA GLU A 68 -69.98 -12.48 -37.17
C GLU A 68 -69.02 -11.30 -37.48
N ASN A 69 -67.94 -11.61 -38.18
CA ASN A 69 -66.98 -10.62 -38.74
C ASN A 69 -66.43 -9.64 -37.67
N GLY A 70 -66.11 -10.09 -36.50
CA GLY A 70 -65.50 -9.17 -35.54
C GLY A 70 -65.58 -9.52 -34.08
N TRP A 71 -65.14 -8.57 -33.25
CA TRP A 71 -65.17 -8.68 -31.79
C TRP A 71 -66.52 -8.32 -31.21
N LEU A 72 -66.94 -9.13 -30.23
CA LEU A 72 -68.15 -8.86 -29.44
C LEU A 72 -67.84 -9.07 -27.95
N THR A 73 -68.21 -8.11 -27.12
CA THR A 73 -68.12 -8.24 -25.66
C THR A 73 -69.37 -8.88 -25.12
N VAL A 74 -69.18 -10.05 -24.46
CA VAL A 74 -70.23 -10.79 -23.79
C VAL A 74 -69.87 -11.03 -22.34
N ALA A 75 -70.68 -10.56 -21.41
CA ALA A 75 -70.49 -10.69 -19.97
C ALA A 75 -69.07 -10.19 -19.53
N GLY A 76 -68.59 -9.05 -20.11
CA GLY A 76 -67.30 -8.42 -19.78
C GLY A 76 -66.06 -9.10 -20.39
N LYS A 77 -66.24 -10.12 -21.26
CA LYS A 77 -65.14 -10.77 -22.01
C LYS A 77 -65.33 -10.53 -23.50
N ASP A 78 -64.22 -10.34 -24.20
CA ASP A 78 -64.19 -10.12 -25.64
C ASP A 78 -64.02 -11.44 -26.37
N TYR A 79 -64.84 -11.69 -27.38
CA TYR A 79 -64.87 -12.89 -28.22
C TYR A 79 -64.82 -12.46 -29.70
N TYR A 80 -64.12 -13.23 -30.54
CA TYR A 80 -64.08 -12.99 -31.95
C TYR A 80 -64.84 -14.04 -32.75
N PHE A 81 -65.67 -13.61 -33.69
CA PHE A 81 -66.43 -14.43 -34.59
C PHE A 81 -65.96 -14.21 -36.02
N ASP A 82 -65.72 -15.30 -36.75
CA ASP A 82 -65.34 -15.23 -38.16
C ASP A 82 -66.48 -14.79 -39.10
N ALA A 83 -66.25 -14.79 -40.40
CA ALA A 83 -67.25 -14.42 -41.41
C ALA A 83 -68.47 -15.34 -41.42
N ASN A 84 -68.33 -16.57 -40.91
CA ASN A 84 -69.39 -17.56 -40.78
C ASN A 84 -70.05 -17.55 -39.40
N GLY A 85 -69.67 -16.60 -38.55
CA GLY A 85 -70.15 -16.50 -37.18
C GLY A 85 -69.56 -17.54 -36.21
N ILE A 86 -68.55 -18.26 -36.58
CA ILE A 86 -67.89 -19.29 -35.78
C ILE A 86 -66.99 -18.61 -34.76
N LEU A 87 -67.10 -19.01 -33.50
CA LEU A 87 -66.19 -18.54 -32.43
C LEU A 87 -64.76 -19.01 -32.69
N ALA A 88 -63.83 -18.06 -32.75
CA ALA A 88 -62.40 -18.34 -32.78
C ALA A 88 -61.94 -18.84 -31.41
N THR A 89 -61.12 -19.93 -31.39
CA THR A 89 -60.58 -20.52 -30.18
C THR A 89 -59.12 -20.94 -30.39
N ASN A 90 -58.28 -20.82 -29.37
CA ASN A 90 -56.86 -21.19 -29.39
C ASN A 90 -56.10 -20.66 -30.62
N THR A 91 -56.35 -19.44 -31.02
CA THR A 91 -55.78 -18.86 -32.21
C THR A 91 -55.48 -17.38 -32.09
N TRP A 92 -54.60 -16.89 -32.98
CA TRP A 92 -54.35 -15.43 -33.11
C TRP A 92 -55.41 -14.82 -34.04
N VAL A 93 -55.95 -13.73 -33.58
CA VAL A 93 -56.79 -12.83 -34.37
C VAL A 93 -56.06 -11.49 -34.44
N ASN A 94 -55.38 -11.29 -35.55
CA ASN A 94 -54.43 -10.16 -35.70
C ASN A 94 -53.38 -10.16 -34.57
N GLN A 95 -53.40 -9.17 -33.72
CA GLN A 95 -52.46 -8.98 -32.63
C GLN A 95 -52.96 -9.58 -31.27
N TYR A 96 -54.14 -10.14 -31.22
CA TYR A 96 -54.80 -10.66 -30.01
C TYR A 96 -54.90 -12.17 -30.08
N TYR A 97 -54.69 -12.81 -28.92
CA TYR A 97 -54.92 -14.25 -28.81
C TYR A 97 -56.25 -14.54 -28.12
N VAL A 98 -57.02 -15.45 -28.65
CA VAL A 98 -58.18 -16.00 -28.02
C VAL A 98 -57.88 -17.39 -27.46
N ASN A 99 -58.27 -17.63 -26.20
CA ASN A 99 -57.97 -18.87 -25.47
C ASN A 99 -58.91 -20.01 -25.89
N ALA A 100 -58.80 -21.17 -25.24
CA ALA A 100 -59.60 -22.35 -25.52
C ALA A 100 -61.09 -22.08 -25.37
N ASN A 101 -61.49 -21.15 -24.51
CA ASN A 101 -62.88 -20.75 -24.31
C ASN A 101 -63.33 -19.64 -25.27
N GLY A 102 -62.49 -19.27 -26.23
CA GLY A 102 -62.76 -18.20 -27.20
C GLY A 102 -62.61 -16.78 -26.65
N ALA A 103 -62.35 -16.62 -25.36
CA ALA A 103 -62.17 -15.31 -24.79
C ALA A 103 -60.79 -14.72 -25.12
N LYS A 104 -60.73 -13.41 -25.38
CA LYS A 104 -59.49 -12.66 -25.56
C LYS A 104 -58.64 -12.81 -24.31
N ALA A 105 -57.44 -13.33 -24.45
CA ALA A 105 -56.49 -13.50 -23.37
C ALA A 105 -55.87 -12.19 -22.97
N LYS A 106 -55.79 -11.90 -21.68
CA LYS A 106 -55.24 -10.66 -21.09
C LYS A 106 -54.49 -11.00 -19.80
N ASP A 107 -53.45 -10.21 -19.48
CA ASP A 107 -52.62 -10.32 -18.26
C ASP A 107 -52.16 -11.74 -17.95
N GLN A 108 -51.67 -12.46 -18.94
CA GLN A 108 -51.25 -13.86 -18.76
C GLN A 108 -50.09 -14.27 -19.69
N TRP A 109 -49.41 -15.29 -19.22
CA TRP A 109 -48.41 -15.98 -20.00
C TRP A 109 -49.06 -16.91 -21.03
N LEU A 110 -48.46 -16.94 -22.22
CA LEU A 110 -48.79 -17.86 -23.29
C LEU A 110 -47.55 -18.57 -23.80
N PHE A 111 -47.56 -19.89 -23.78
CA PHE A 111 -46.47 -20.64 -24.42
C PHE A 111 -46.80 -20.89 -25.89
N ASP A 112 -45.97 -20.35 -26.75
CA ASP A 112 -46.08 -20.55 -28.20
C ASP A 112 -45.38 -21.87 -28.56
N GLN A 113 -46.15 -22.88 -28.93
CA GLN A 113 -45.68 -24.21 -29.27
C GLN A 113 -44.84 -24.22 -30.56
N GLU A 114 -45.19 -23.40 -31.52
CA GLU A 114 -44.48 -23.31 -32.81
C GLU A 114 -43.16 -22.59 -32.61
N GLY A 115 -43.15 -21.46 -31.94
CA GLY A 115 -41.99 -20.66 -31.64
C GLY A 115 -41.14 -21.15 -30.46
N GLN A 116 -41.59 -22.19 -29.74
CA GLN A 116 -40.92 -22.76 -28.54
C GLN A 116 -40.49 -21.67 -27.56
N SER A 117 -41.39 -20.67 -27.31
CA SER A 117 -41.10 -19.51 -26.48
C SER A 117 -42.30 -19.03 -25.69
N TRP A 118 -42.01 -18.38 -24.58
CA TRP A 118 -43.01 -17.70 -23.80
C TRP A 118 -43.32 -16.31 -24.35
N LEU A 119 -44.57 -15.97 -24.38
CA LEU A 119 -45.14 -14.67 -24.71
C LEU A 119 -45.89 -14.14 -23.47
N TYR A 120 -46.07 -12.85 -23.38
CA TYR A 120 -46.94 -12.24 -22.37
C TYR A 120 -48.01 -11.37 -23.02
N LEU A 121 -49.25 -11.62 -22.66
CA LEU A 121 -50.41 -10.85 -23.12
C LEU A 121 -50.73 -9.81 -22.06
N LYS A 122 -50.65 -8.54 -22.43
CA LYS A 122 -50.89 -7.41 -21.53
C LYS A 122 -52.39 -7.22 -21.20
N ALA A 123 -52.72 -6.27 -20.32
CA ALA A 123 -54.08 -5.93 -19.93
C ALA A 123 -55.01 -5.57 -21.11
N ASP A 124 -54.44 -4.97 -22.16
CA ASP A 124 -55.13 -4.67 -23.39
C ASP A 124 -55.28 -5.87 -24.35
N GLY A 125 -54.66 -7.02 -23.98
CA GLY A 125 -54.62 -8.24 -24.75
C GLY A 125 -53.57 -8.28 -25.87
N GLN A 126 -52.76 -7.24 -26.03
CA GLN A 126 -51.67 -7.24 -26.97
C GLN A 126 -50.47 -8.00 -26.35
N ARG A 127 -49.64 -8.62 -27.20
CA ARG A 127 -48.40 -9.22 -26.71
C ARG A 127 -47.38 -8.14 -26.38
N ALA A 128 -46.64 -8.36 -25.29
CA ALA A 128 -45.52 -7.51 -24.93
C ALA A 128 -44.44 -7.59 -26.01
N LYS A 129 -43.85 -6.43 -26.35
CA LYS A 129 -42.78 -6.31 -27.35
C LYS A 129 -41.83 -5.18 -26.99
N ASN A 130 -40.50 -5.43 -27.09
CA ASN A 130 -39.46 -4.47 -26.77
C ASN A 130 -39.61 -3.80 -25.39
N GLU A 131 -40.11 -4.56 -24.42
CA GLU A 131 -40.41 -4.01 -23.10
C GLU A 131 -40.19 -5.02 -21.99
N TRP A 132 -40.01 -4.49 -20.77
CA TRP A 132 -39.95 -5.24 -19.53
C TRP A 132 -41.37 -5.40 -18.93
N ILE A 133 -41.71 -6.61 -18.59
CA ILE A 133 -42.95 -6.92 -17.84
C ILE A 133 -42.57 -7.36 -16.43
N SER A 134 -43.17 -6.74 -15.43
CA SER A 134 -42.98 -7.10 -14.02
C SER A 134 -44.03 -8.17 -13.61
N GLN A 135 -43.55 -9.25 -13.02
CA GLN A 135 -44.43 -10.30 -12.47
C GLN A 135 -43.96 -10.60 -11.04
N GLY A 136 -44.68 -10.04 -10.09
CA GLY A 136 -44.27 -10.07 -8.68
C GLY A 136 -42.96 -9.29 -8.48
N GLN A 137 -41.92 -9.96 -7.97
CA GLN A 137 -40.60 -9.39 -7.75
C GLN A 137 -39.66 -9.55 -8.96
N GLU A 138 -40.08 -10.27 -9.99
CA GLU A 138 -39.28 -10.59 -11.16
C GLU A 138 -39.68 -9.70 -12.34
N LYS A 139 -38.69 -9.47 -13.24
CA LYS A 139 -38.91 -8.77 -14.51
C LYS A 139 -38.45 -9.68 -15.65
N TYR A 140 -39.19 -9.64 -16.72
CA TYR A 140 -38.93 -10.42 -17.94
C TYR A 140 -38.94 -9.46 -19.14
N TYR A 141 -38.00 -9.63 -20.05
CA TYR A 141 -37.93 -8.84 -21.26
C TYR A 141 -38.55 -9.58 -22.45
N PHE A 142 -39.36 -8.89 -23.23
CA PHE A 142 -39.92 -9.41 -24.46
C PHE A 142 -39.36 -8.69 -25.64
N LYS A 143 -38.85 -9.44 -26.59
CA LYS A 143 -38.18 -8.93 -27.80
C LYS A 143 -39.19 -8.33 -28.80
N GLU A 144 -38.71 -7.79 -29.91
CA GLU A 144 -39.55 -7.20 -30.96
C GLU A 144 -40.55 -8.22 -31.55
N ASP A 145 -40.14 -9.48 -31.68
CA ASP A 145 -40.98 -10.55 -32.13
C ASP A 145 -42.02 -11.03 -31.06
N GLY A 146 -41.95 -10.45 -29.86
CA GLY A 146 -42.79 -10.76 -28.71
C GLY A 146 -42.34 -11.97 -27.88
N LYS A 147 -41.23 -12.61 -28.25
CA LYS A 147 -40.71 -13.75 -27.47
C LYS A 147 -39.93 -13.27 -26.25
N MET A 148 -40.08 -14.00 -25.15
CA MET A 148 -39.30 -13.75 -23.94
C MET A 148 -37.83 -13.99 -24.20
N ALA A 149 -37.01 -13.02 -23.82
CA ALA A 149 -35.54 -13.13 -23.88
C ALA A 149 -35.04 -14.17 -22.86
N LYS A 150 -34.06 -14.97 -23.22
CA LYS A 150 -33.41 -15.96 -22.34
C LYS A 150 -31.95 -16.21 -22.78
N ASP A 151 -31.06 -16.39 -21.81
CA ASP A 151 -29.62 -16.62 -21.98
C ASP A 151 -28.95 -15.57 -22.89
N GLU A 152 -29.37 -14.31 -22.77
CA GLU A 152 -28.90 -13.23 -23.61
C GLU A 152 -28.77 -11.89 -22.88
N TRP A 153 -27.96 -11.00 -23.43
CA TRP A 153 -27.84 -9.61 -22.97
C TRP A 153 -28.97 -8.74 -23.57
N ILE A 154 -29.56 -7.92 -22.70
CA ILE A 154 -30.55 -6.91 -23.08
C ILE A 154 -29.95 -5.54 -22.87
N THR A 155 -29.91 -4.74 -23.92
CA THR A 155 -29.47 -3.35 -23.86
C THR A 155 -30.71 -2.44 -23.81
N GLN A 156 -30.75 -1.56 -22.83
CA GLN A 156 -31.79 -0.56 -22.70
C GLN A 156 -31.18 0.79 -22.32
N GLY A 157 -31.10 1.70 -23.29
CA GLY A 157 -30.34 2.92 -23.14
C GLY A 157 -28.85 2.62 -22.93
N GLU A 158 -28.27 3.14 -21.85
CA GLU A 158 -26.87 2.91 -21.47
C GLU A 158 -26.66 1.64 -20.64
N ASP A 159 -27.75 1.08 -20.12
CA ASP A 159 -27.73 -0.10 -19.24
C ASP A 159 -27.77 -1.40 -20.04
N GLN A 160 -27.07 -2.39 -19.53
CA GLN A 160 -27.07 -3.76 -20.04
C GLN A 160 -27.45 -4.72 -18.92
N TYR A 161 -28.38 -5.63 -19.20
CA TYR A 161 -28.87 -6.65 -18.28
C TYR A 161 -28.66 -8.02 -18.90
N TYR A 162 -28.42 -9.02 -18.11
CA TYR A 162 -28.39 -10.40 -18.57
C TYR A 162 -29.57 -11.18 -18.00
N VAL A 163 -30.31 -11.85 -18.87
CA VAL A 163 -31.39 -12.76 -18.48
C VAL A 163 -30.94 -14.21 -18.65
N ASN A 164 -31.24 -15.04 -17.66
CA ASN A 164 -30.88 -16.46 -17.65
C ASN A 164 -31.84 -17.30 -18.51
N SER A 165 -31.65 -18.63 -18.53
CA SER A 165 -32.49 -19.60 -19.27
C SER A 165 -33.98 -19.57 -18.87
N GLN A 166 -34.29 -19.03 -17.71
CA GLN A 166 -35.65 -18.83 -17.25
C GLN A 166 -36.20 -17.42 -17.55
N GLY A 167 -35.46 -16.59 -18.26
CA GLY A 167 -35.81 -15.22 -18.58
C GLY A 167 -35.64 -14.22 -17.42
N LYS A 168 -35.10 -14.67 -16.27
CA LYS A 168 -34.91 -13.82 -15.09
C LYS A 168 -33.63 -13.04 -15.15
N ILE A 169 -33.68 -11.77 -14.75
CA ILE A 169 -32.47 -10.93 -14.64
C ILE A 169 -31.53 -11.52 -13.59
N LEU A 170 -30.26 -11.71 -13.94
CA LEU A 170 -29.21 -12.01 -12.99
C LEU A 170 -28.83 -10.76 -12.19
N LYS A 171 -28.62 -10.91 -10.88
CA LYS A 171 -28.29 -9.81 -9.94
C LYS A 171 -27.23 -10.25 -8.95
N ASN A 172 -26.42 -9.27 -8.47
CA ASN A 172 -25.38 -9.50 -7.45
C ASN A 172 -24.49 -10.70 -7.78
N THR A 173 -24.05 -10.83 -9.02
CA THR A 173 -23.30 -12.00 -9.46
C THR A 173 -22.34 -11.68 -10.61
N TRP A 174 -21.33 -12.52 -10.71
CA TRP A 174 -20.41 -12.51 -11.85
C TRP A 174 -20.99 -13.29 -13.02
N LEU A 175 -20.82 -12.75 -14.21
CA LEU A 175 -21.05 -13.42 -15.47
C LEU A 175 -19.78 -13.28 -16.32
N GLY A 176 -18.93 -14.30 -16.28
CA GLY A 176 -17.60 -14.22 -16.87
C GLY A 176 -16.79 -13.08 -16.21
N SER A 177 -16.33 -12.14 -17.03
CA SER A 177 -15.57 -10.96 -16.57
C SER A 177 -16.43 -9.76 -16.14
N HIS A 178 -17.76 -9.88 -16.15
CA HIS A 178 -18.69 -8.82 -15.83
C HIS A 178 -19.37 -9.04 -14.48
N TYR A 179 -19.65 -7.98 -13.78
CA TYR A 179 -20.46 -8.01 -12.55
C TYR A 179 -21.83 -7.36 -12.78
N LEU A 180 -22.88 -8.03 -12.34
CA LEU A 180 -24.25 -7.54 -12.39
C LEU A 180 -24.65 -7.01 -11.00
N SER A 181 -25.14 -5.78 -10.94
CA SER A 181 -25.51 -5.12 -9.68
C SER A 181 -26.72 -5.76 -8.99
N ASP A 182 -27.11 -5.20 -7.86
CA ASP A 182 -28.37 -5.53 -7.16
C ASP A 182 -29.61 -5.22 -8.00
N LYS A 183 -29.51 -4.28 -8.94
CA LYS A 183 -30.57 -3.95 -9.90
C LYS A 183 -30.50 -4.81 -11.17
N GLY A 184 -29.41 -5.59 -11.33
CA GLY A 184 -29.16 -6.46 -12.47
C GLY A 184 -28.48 -5.81 -13.64
N ASN A 185 -28.15 -4.53 -13.59
CA ASN A 185 -27.40 -3.87 -14.65
C ASN A 185 -25.90 -4.18 -14.57
N LYS A 186 -25.26 -4.24 -15.73
CA LYS A 186 -23.82 -4.42 -15.85
C LYS A 186 -23.07 -3.24 -15.24
N VAL A 187 -22.21 -3.54 -14.28
CA VAL A 187 -21.39 -2.52 -13.59
C VAL A 187 -20.22 -2.11 -14.46
N LYS A 188 -19.92 -0.81 -14.50
CA LYS A 188 -18.80 -0.22 -15.27
C LYS A 188 -18.08 0.83 -14.40
N GLN A 189 -16.77 1.04 -14.63
CA GLN A 189 -15.94 2.07 -13.99
C GLN A 189 -16.09 2.11 -12.46
N ALA A 190 -16.15 0.94 -11.82
CA ALA A 190 -16.42 0.82 -10.40
C ALA A 190 -15.58 -0.26 -9.72
N TRP A 191 -15.38 -0.09 -8.43
CA TRP A 191 -14.76 -1.08 -7.55
C TRP A 191 -15.83 -2.01 -6.98
N ILE A 192 -15.55 -3.31 -7.01
CA ILE A 192 -16.37 -4.36 -6.39
C ILE A 192 -15.49 -5.13 -5.42
N TYR A 193 -15.92 -5.19 -4.16
CA TYR A 193 -15.34 -6.13 -3.21
C TYR A 193 -16.18 -7.40 -3.21
N ASP A 194 -15.55 -8.51 -3.49
CA ASP A 194 -16.22 -9.82 -3.42
C ASP A 194 -15.69 -10.60 -2.21
N ALA A 195 -16.58 -10.85 -1.27
CA ALA A 195 -16.27 -11.55 -0.03
C ALA A 195 -15.87 -13.03 -0.25
N ASN A 196 -16.40 -13.69 -1.28
CA ASN A 196 -16.06 -15.07 -1.60
C ASN A 196 -14.60 -15.21 -2.05
N TYR A 197 -14.09 -14.19 -2.71
CA TYR A 197 -12.70 -14.13 -3.17
C TYR A 197 -11.79 -13.34 -2.22
N SER A 198 -12.37 -12.68 -1.21
CA SER A 198 -11.67 -11.77 -0.29
C SER A 198 -10.79 -10.75 -1.03
N SER A 199 -11.29 -10.23 -2.15
CA SER A 199 -10.52 -9.33 -3.03
C SER A 199 -11.36 -8.22 -3.63
N TRP A 200 -10.68 -7.14 -3.97
CA TRP A 200 -11.23 -6.07 -4.78
C TRP A 200 -11.01 -6.34 -6.26
N PHE A 201 -11.99 -5.97 -7.05
CA PHE A 201 -11.98 -5.98 -8.51
C PHE A 201 -12.31 -4.58 -9.02
N TYR A 202 -11.75 -4.19 -10.15
CA TYR A 202 -12.11 -2.96 -10.82
C TYR A 202 -12.74 -3.25 -12.18
N LEU A 203 -13.98 -2.81 -12.37
CA LEU A 203 -14.69 -2.90 -13.64
C LEU A 203 -14.30 -1.71 -14.52
N LYS A 204 -13.77 -1.97 -15.71
CA LYS A 204 -13.38 -0.96 -16.69
C LYS A 204 -14.61 -0.34 -17.39
N ALA A 205 -14.39 0.60 -18.29
CA ALA A 205 -15.47 1.24 -19.06
C ALA A 205 -16.29 0.26 -19.91
N ASP A 206 -15.67 -0.82 -20.38
CA ASP A 206 -16.33 -1.90 -21.12
C ASP A 206 -17.10 -2.86 -20.21
N GLY A 207 -16.98 -2.71 -18.89
CA GLY A 207 -17.59 -3.55 -17.86
C GLY A 207 -16.84 -4.84 -17.58
N ASN A 208 -15.71 -5.11 -18.23
CA ASN A 208 -14.83 -6.22 -17.84
C ASN A 208 -13.98 -5.85 -16.63
N TYR A 209 -13.67 -6.77 -15.75
CA TYR A 209 -12.71 -6.50 -14.69
C TYR A 209 -11.30 -6.27 -15.29
N ALA A 210 -10.52 -5.43 -14.62
CA ALA A 210 -9.10 -5.25 -14.93
C ALA A 210 -8.34 -6.51 -14.50
N GLU A 211 -7.41 -6.99 -15.32
CA GLU A 211 -6.55 -8.14 -14.98
C GLU A 211 -5.19 -8.07 -15.70
N ASN A 212 -4.24 -8.91 -15.23
CA ASN A 212 -2.94 -9.13 -15.85
C ASN A 212 -2.12 -7.85 -16.08
N GLY A 213 -2.12 -6.92 -15.12
CA GLY A 213 -1.31 -5.73 -15.28
C GLY A 213 -1.75 -4.51 -14.48
N TRP A 214 -1.09 -3.41 -14.81
CA TRP A 214 -1.35 -2.11 -14.21
C TRP A 214 -2.59 -1.45 -14.82
N GLN A 215 -3.40 -0.86 -13.95
CA GLN A 215 -4.55 -0.04 -14.30
C GLN A 215 -4.54 1.25 -13.49
N THR A 216 -4.57 2.38 -14.19
CA THR A 216 -4.71 3.69 -13.53
C THR A 216 -6.19 3.99 -13.27
N VAL A 217 -6.53 4.22 -12.01
CA VAL A 217 -7.88 4.59 -11.58
C VAL A 217 -7.80 5.87 -10.75
N LYS A 218 -8.44 6.94 -11.22
CA LYS A 218 -8.44 8.26 -10.55
C LYS A 218 -7.03 8.73 -10.15
N GLY A 219 -6.07 8.59 -11.08
CA GLY A 219 -4.69 9.05 -10.90
C GLY A 219 -3.79 8.17 -10.02
N LYS A 220 -4.27 7.01 -9.57
CA LYS A 220 -3.48 6.02 -8.83
C LYS A 220 -3.33 4.75 -9.67
N ASP A 221 -2.16 4.14 -9.61
CA ASP A 221 -1.86 2.90 -10.34
C ASP A 221 -2.11 1.70 -9.42
N TYR A 222 -2.85 0.72 -9.93
CA TYR A 222 -3.19 -0.54 -9.26
C TYR A 222 -2.78 -1.71 -10.13
N TYR A 223 -2.35 -2.79 -9.54
CA TYR A 223 -2.01 -4.01 -10.28
C TYR A 223 -3.03 -5.10 -10.03
N PHE A 224 -3.56 -5.66 -11.09
CA PHE A 224 -4.49 -6.78 -11.04
C PHE A 224 -3.81 -8.05 -11.54
N LYS A 225 -3.90 -9.10 -10.76
CA LYS A 225 -3.43 -10.44 -11.10
C LYS A 225 -4.36 -11.09 -12.13
N GLN A 226 -3.96 -12.24 -12.63
CA GLN A 226 -4.84 -13.08 -13.43
C GLN A 226 -6.15 -13.36 -12.66
N GLY A 227 -7.29 -13.28 -13.36
CA GLY A 227 -8.62 -13.42 -12.75
C GLY A 227 -9.13 -12.16 -12.06
N GLY A 228 -8.44 -11.02 -12.22
CA GLY A 228 -8.91 -9.71 -11.76
C GLY A 228 -8.63 -9.37 -10.29
N TYR A 229 -7.88 -10.18 -9.56
CA TYR A 229 -7.58 -9.97 -8.14
C TYR A 229 -6.63 -8.79 -7.93
N LEU A 230 -7.00 -7.84 -7.08
CA LEU A 230 -6.14 -6.73 -6.71
C LEU A 230 -4.90 -7.23 -5.96
N ALA A 231 -3.70 -6.85 -6.41
CA ALA A 231 -2.48 -7.07 -5.67
C ALA A 231 -2.37 -6.07 -4.51
N THR A 232 -1.99 -6.55 -3.32
CA THR A 232 -1.79 -5.74 -2.12
C THR A 232 -0.55 -6.20 -1.36
N ASN A 233 0.13 -5.28 -0.65
CA ASN A 233 1.29 -5.56 0.22
C ASN A 233 2.33 -6.47 -0.46
N THR A 234 2.70 -6.18 -1.70
CA THR A 234 3.63 -7.05 -2.45
C THR A 234 4.48 -6.27 -3.42
N TRP A 235 5.63 -6.83 -3.72
CA TRP A 235 6.53 -6.36 -4.76
C TRP A 235 6.11 -6.89 -6.14
N LEU A 236 6.22 -6.04 -7.14
CA LEU A 236 5.97 -6.33 -8.55
C LEU A 236 7.18 -5.80 -9.34
N GLY A 237 8.21 -6.64 -9.45
CA GLY A 237 9.51 -6.20 -9.93
C GLY A 237 10.12 -5.18 -8.96
N LYS A 238 10.40 -3.97 -9.44
CA LYS A 238 10.92 -2.88 -8.61
C LYS A 238 9.86 -2.05 -7.90
N SER A 239 8.59 -2.26 -8.20
CA SER A 239 7.47 -1.48 -7.66
C SER A 239 6.81 -2.20 -6.49
N TYR A 240 6.32 -1.46 -5.52
CA TYR A 240 5.57 -1.98 -4.39
C TYR A 240 4.12 -1.47 -4.40
N VAL A 241 3.17 -2.37 -4.19
CA VAL A 241 1.77 -2.01 -3.97
C VAL A 241 1.42 -2.08 -2.49
N THR A 242 0.76 -1.06 -2.00
CA THR A 242 0.38 -0.90 -0.59
C THR A 242 -0.74 -1.83 -0.15
N SER A 243 -1.12 -1.79 1.12
CA SER A 243 -2.30 -2.52 1.64
C SER A 243 -3.61 -2.10 0.97
N SER A 244 -3.70 -0.86 0.50
CA SER A 244 -4.84 -0.36 -0.28
C SER A 244 -4.72 -0.65 -1.79
N GLY A 245 -3.67 -1.37 -2.21
CA GLY A 245 -3.47 -1.85 -3.57
C GLY A 245 -2.87 -0.85 -4.55
N HIS A 246 -2.69 0.42 -4.18
CA HIS A 246 -2.07 1.38 -5.09
C HIS A 246 -0.54 1.30 -5.06
N LYS A 247 0.10 1.61 -6.19
CA LYS A 247 1.56 1.71 -6.32
C LYS A 247 2.09 2.79 -5.37
N ALA A 248 3.01 2.42 -4.50
CA ALA A 248 3.70 3.37 -3.64
C ALA A 248 4.70 4.20 -4.44
N LYS A 249 4.75 5.52 -4.17
CA LYS A 249 5.66 6.47 -4.83
C LYS A 249 6.21 7.44 -3.79
N THR A 250 7.44 7.90 -3.98
CA THR A 250 8.11 8.89 -3.11
C THR A 250 7.91 8.56 -1.63
N SER A 251 8.25 7.34 -1.24
CA SER A 251 7.94 6.83 0.10
C SER A 251 8.90 5.74 0.56
N TRP A 252 9.06 5.63 1.85
CA TRP A 252 9.81 4.56 2.50
C TRP A 252 8.91 3.37 2.75
N ILE A 253 9.42 2.16 2.44
CA ILE A 253 8.77 0.87 2.70
C ILE A 253 9.71 0.03 3.54
N PHE A 254 9.25 -0.41 4.71
CA PHE A 254 9.93 -1.45 5.46
C PHE A 254 9.33 -2.80 5.09
N ASP A 255 10.14 -3.67 4.54
CA ASP A 255 9.72 -5.03 4.23
C ASP A 255 10.23 -6.00 5.29
N LYS A 256 9.30 -6.64 5.97
CA LYS A 256 9.60 -7.57 7.08
C LYS A 256 10.31 -8.85 6.60
N ASN A 257 10.06 -9.29 5.38
CA ASN A 257 10.68 -10.51 4.85
C ASN A 257 12.16 -10.30 4.53
N TYR A 258 12.52 -9.06 4.16
CA TYR A 258 13.89 -8.68 3.87
C TYR A 258 14.56 -7.97 5.05
N GLU A 259 13.82 -7.69 6.13
CA GLU A 259 14.27 -6.93 7.31
C GLU A 259 14.99 -5.62 6.92
N SER A 260 14.52 -4.97 5.86
CA SER A 260 15.17 -3.79 5.29
C SER A 260 14.19 -2.70 4.86
N TRP A 261 14.69 -1.49 4.87
CA TRP A 261 14.02 -0.35 4.29
C TRP A 261 14.36 -0.22 2.81
N PHE A 262 13.36 0.19 2.04
CA PHE A 262 13.44 0.55 0.63
C PHE A 262 12.87 1.95 0.45
N TYR A 263 13.40 2.71 -0.49
CA TYR A 263 12.80 3.98 -0.89
C TYR A 263 12.29 3.89 -2.32
N LEU A 264 11.04 4.27 -2.52
CA LEU A 264 10.38 4.32 -3.82
C LEU A 264 10.53 5.75 -4.37
N ASN A 265 11.03 5.87 -5.60
CA ASN A 265 11.14 7.15 -6.31
C ASN A 265 9.78 7.66 -6.82
N ALA A 266 9.76 8.73 -7.60
CA ALA A 266 8.52 9.32 -8.15
C ALA A 266 7.80 8.38 -9.13
N GLU A 267 8.54 7.52 -9.81
CA GLU A 267 8.01 6.50 -10.72
C GLU A 267 7.44 5.31 -9.94
N GLY A 268 7.76 5.20 -8.64
CA GLY A 268 7.34 4.13 -7.74
C GLY A 268 8.22 2.89 -7.82
N ASP A 269 9.45 3.03 -8.30
CA ASP A 269 10.44 1.97 -8.30
C ASP A 269 11.43 2.18 -7.15
N TYR A 270 11.91 1.09 -6.53
CA TYR A 270 12.91 1.23 -5.49
C TYR A 270 14.24 1.74 -6.08
N VAL A 271 14.88 2.64 -5.34
CA VAL A 271 16.24 3.10 -5.66
C VAL A 271 17.26 2.05 -5.23
N GLU A 272 18.35 1.91 -5.98
CA GLU A 272 19.41 0.95 -5.69
C GLU A 272 20.79 1.45 -6.15
N LYS A 273 21.86 0.78 -5.67
CA LYS A 273 23.24 0.97 -6.14
C LYS A 273 23.75 2.40 -5.99
N GLY A 274 24.02 2.79 -4.76
CA GLY A 274 24.72 4.04 -4.50
C GLY A 274 23.98 5.02 -3.60
N TRP A 275 24.46 6.25 -3.62
CA TRP A 275 23.97 7.31 -2.77
C TRP A 275 22.75 8.01 -3.36
N GLN A 276 21.77 8.30 -2.49
CA GLN A 276 20.57 9.09 -2.81
C GLN A 276 20.34 10.13 -1.73
N THR A 277 20.02 11.35 -2.14
CA THR A 277 19.61 12.40 -1.21
C THR A 277 18.09 12.43 -1.12
N ILE A 278 17.56 12.17 0.06
CA ILE A 278 16.12 12.11 0.35
C ILE A 278 15.86 13.02 1.54
N ASP A 279 15.00 14.01 1.37
CA ASP A 279 14.65 15.02 2.38
C ASP A 279 15.91 15.66 3.03
N GLY A 280 16.92 16.00 2.19
CA GLY A 280 18.17 16.66 2.59
C GLY A 280 19.17 15.77 3.32
N LYS A 281 18.95 14.47 3.43
CA LYS A 281 19.86 13.48 3.99
C LYS A 281 20.34 12.50 2.93
N ASP A 282 21.59 12.10 3.02
CA ASP A 282 22.16 11.12 2.11
C ASP A 282 22.00 9.70 2.67
N TYR A 283 21.52 8.80 1.84
CA TYR A 283 21.34 7.39 2.12
C TYR A 283 22.05 6.54 1.07
N HIS A 284 22.59 5.41 1.46
CA HIS A 284 23.20 4.47 0.53
C HIS A 284 22.35 3.21 0.38
N PHE A 285 22.08 2.85 -0.87
CA PHE A 285 21.32 1.63 -1.20
C PHE A 285 22.22 0.61 -1.89
N LYS A 286 22.13 -0.63 -1.44
CA LYS A 286 22.79 -1.78 -2.07
C LYS A 286 22.06 -2.20 -3.35
N SER A 287 22.67 -3.12 -4.12
CA SER A 287 21.96 -3.80 -5.20
C SER A 287 20.70 -4.47 -4.65
N GLY A 288 19.58 -4.39 -5.39
CA GLY A 288 18.28 -4.88 -4.94
C GLY A 288 17.51 -3.90 -4.05
N GLY A 289 18.02 -2.67 -3.85
CA GLY A 289 17.30 -1.59 -3.15
C GLY A 289 17.39 -1.61 -1.63
N TYR A 290 18.23 -2.47 -1.03
CA TYR A 290 18.38 -2.57 0.42
C TYR A 290 19.10 -1.36 1.00
N LEU A 291 18.53 -0.72 2.02
CA LEU A 291 19.17 0.38 2.73
C LEU A 291 20.41 -0.12 3.48
N SER A 292 21.56 0.57 3.31
CA SER A 292 22.73 0.35 4.15
C SER A 292 22.53 1.02 5.51
N THR A 293 22.81 0.29 6.59
CA THR A 293 22.73 0.77 7.97
C THR A 293 23.96 0.34 8.75
N GLU A 294 24.36 1.10 9.78
CA GLU A 294 25.42 0.77 10.74
C GLU A 294 26.68 0.22 10.07
N SER A 295 27.09 0.86 8.97
CA SER A 295 28.22 0.37 8.16
C SER A 295 29.04 1.48 7.52
N TRP A 296 30.30 1.17 7.24
CA TRP A 296 31.17 1.99 6.42
C TRP A 296 30.94 1.73 4.94
N ILE A 297 30.80 2.79 4.19
CA ILE A 297 30.79 2.80 2.73
C ILE A 297 31.98 3.65 2.29
N ASP A 298 33.07 2.99 1.95
CA ASP A 298 34.37 3.65 1.72
C ASP A 298 34.79 4.51 2.93
N ARG A 299 34.74 5.81 2.79
CA ARG A 299 35.12 6.78 3.82
C ARG A 299 33.93 7.41 4.56
N PHE A 300 32.73 6.95 4.31
CA PHE A 300 31.48 7.45 4.89
C PHE A 300 30.87 6.42 5.84
N TYR A 301 30.28 6.86 6.91
CA TYR A 301 29.51 5.99 7.80
C TYR A 301 28.03 6.29 7.73
N VAL A 302 27.22 5.27 7.62
CA VAL A 302 25.77 5.35 7.70
C VAL A 302 25.27 4.85 9.06
N ALA A 303 24.44 5.65 9.71
CA ALA A 303 23.88 5.35 11.03
C ALA A 303 22.85 4.22 10.97
N LYS A 304 22.32 3.82 12.12
CA LYS A 304 21.19 2.88 12.25
C LYS A 304 19.96 3.34 11.45
N SER A 305 19.76 4.65 11.34
CA SER A 305 18.68 5.22 10.50
C SER A 305 18.95 5.10 9.00
N GLY A 306 20.13 4.65 8.58
CA GLY A 306 20.61 4.65 7.21
C GLY A 306 21.18 5.99 6.73
N ALA A 307 21.00 7.07 7.48
CA ALA A 307 21.52 8.38 7.08
C ALA A 307 23.03 8.47 7.25
N LYS A 308 23.71 9.09 6.28
CA LYS A 308 25.14 9.39 6.34
C LYS A 308 25.43 10.37 7.46
N LEU A 309 26.39 10.05 8.33
CA LEU A 309 26.85 10.93 9.39
C LEU A 309 27.70 12.08 8.83
N LYS A 310 27.49 13.29 9.34
CA LYS A 310 28.21 14.51 8.96
C LYS A 310 28.42 15.42 10.18
N SER A 311 29.58 16.08 10.25
CA SER A 311 29.94 17.08 11.27
C SER A 311 29.79 16.56 12.70
N GLU A 312 30.05 15.29 12.94
CA GLU A 312 29.87 14.67 14.26
C GLU A 312 30.94 13.61 14.59
N TRP A 313 31.04 13.32 15.88
CA TRP A 313 31.87 12.26 16.42
C TRP A 313 31.12 10.94 16.42
N PHE A 314 31.81 9.87 16.03
CA PHE A 314 31.28 8.52 16.02
C PHE A 314 32.29 7.55 16.65
N PHE A 315 31.85 6.75 17.62
CA PHE A 315 32.66 5.68 18.17
C PHE A 315 32.30 4.35 17.51
N ASP A 316 33.27 3.80 16.82
CA ASP A 316 33.10 2.49 16.21
C ASP A 316 33.55 1.39 17.17
N LYS A 317 32.62 0.54 17.58
CA LYS A 317 32.88 -0.56 18.51
C LYS A 317 33.77 -1.65 17.91
N ASN A 318 33.73 -1.86 16.60
CA ASN A 318 34.55 -2.88 15.93
C ASN A 318 36.01 -2.44 15.88
N TYR A 319 36.25 -1.15 15.68
CA TYR A 319 37.59 -0.59 15.64
C TYR A 319 38.08 -0.07 17.01
N GLN A 320 37.21 -0.06 18.02
CA GLN A 320 37.50 0.48 19.35
C GLN A 320 38.11 1.88 19.27
N SER A 321 37.60 2.73 18.38
CA SER A 321 38.14 4.06 18.13
C SER A 321 37.07 5.09 17.82
N TRP A 322 37.36 6.33 18.13
CA TRP A 322 36.59 7.47 17.72
C TRP A 322 36.99 7.90 16.32
N PHE A 323 36.00 8.30 15.53
CA PHE A 323 36.11 8.94 14.24
C PHE A 323 35.38 10.28 14.27
N TYR A 324 35.86 11.24 13.49
CA TYR A 324 35.08 12.46 13.25
C TYR A 324 34.68 12.51 11.78
N LEU A 325 33.39 12.53 11.53
CA LEU A 325 32.84 12.69 10.20
C LEU A 325 32.75 14.19 9.90
N LYS A 326 33.40 14.63 8.82
CA LYS A 326 33.43 16.03 8.40
C LYS A 326 32.10 16.46 7.77
N GLU A 327 31.99 17.71 7.38
CA GLU A 327 30.81 18.26 6.71
C GLU A 327 30.47 17.52 5.41
N ASP A 328 31.48 17.08 4.65
CA ASP A 328 31.33 16.26 3.46
C ASP A 328 30.96 14.79 3.77
N GLY A 329 30.92 14.42 5.04
CA GLY A 329 30.63 13.07 5.54
C GLY A 329 31.84 12.13 5.54
N THR A 330 33.01 12.50 4.98
CA THR A 330 34.19 11.66 5.06
C THR A 330 34.83 11.76 6.44
N TYR A 331 35.46 10.68 6.93
CA TYR A 331 36.16 10.76 8.20
C TYR A 331 37.41 11.63 8.11
N ALA A 332 37.75 12.35 9.21
CA ALA A 332 39.01 13.05 9.35
C ALA A 332 40.17 12.06 9.49
N GLU A 333 41.28 12.30 8.81
CA GLU A 333 42.47 11.43 8.86
C GLU A 333 43.76 12.18 8.67
N LYS A 334 44.88 11.52 8.97
CA LYS A 334 46.26 11.97 8.69
C LYS A 334 46.58 13.37 9.24
N GLY A 335 46.95 13.39 10.52
CA GLY A 335 47.49 14.58 11.15
C GLY A 335 46.47 15.36 11.99
N TRP A 336 46.83 16.58 12.33
CA TRP A 336 46.08 17.46 13.18
C TRP A 336 44.88 18.06 12.47
N LYS A 337 43.72 18.10 13.16
CA LYS A 337 42.47 18.74 12.71
C LYS A 337 41.88 19.54 13.84
N THR A 338 41.52 20.79 13.57
CA THR A 338 40.80 21.64 14.54
C THR A 338 39.31 21.39 14.41
N ILE A 339 38.67 20.92 15.51
CA ILE A 339 37.24 20.62 15.58
C ILE A 339 36.67 21.40 16.77
N LYS A 340 35.75 22.30 16.49
CA LYS A 340 35.11 23.17 17.52
C LYS A 340 36.14 23.83 18.46
N GLY A 341 37.23 24.36 17.86
CA GLY A 341 38.28 25.10 18.58
C GLY A 341 39.27 24.26 19.38
N LYS A 342 39.23 22.91 19.25
CA LYS A 342 40.24 21.99 19.83
C LYS A 342 40.96 21.21 18.72
N ASP A 343 42.23 20.98 18.92
CA ASP A 343 43.02 20.19 18.00
C ASP A 343 43.01 18.72 18.38
N TYR A 344 42.82 17.89 17.39
CA TYR A 344 42.80 16.42 17.48
C TYR A 344 43.71 15.83 16.44
N HIS A 345 44.41 14.74 16.78
CA HIS A 345 45.28 14.06 15.82
C HIS A 345 44.64 12.76 15.38
N PHE A 346 44.56 12.56 14.06
CA PHE A 346 44.02 11.35 13.44
C PHE A 346 45.14 10.58 12.73
N LYS A 347 45.19 9.28 12.91
CA LYS A 347 46.05 8.36 12.17
C LYS A 347 45.51 8.16 10.75
N SER A 348 46.30 7.47 9.91
CA SER A 348 45.82 6.97 8.64
C SER A 348 44.61 6.01 8.90
N GLY A 349 43.54 6.08 8.07
CA GLY A 349 42.32 5.33 8.27
C GLY A 349 41.33 5.98 9.25
N GLY A 350 41.63 7.21 9.74
CA GLY A 350 40.69 8.01 10.52
C GLY A 350 40.63 7.74 12.02
N TYR A 351 41.50 6.90 12.55
CA TYR A 351 41.53 6.56 13.98
C TYR A 351 42.01 7.73 14.83
N LEU A 352 41.26 8.09 15.85
CA LEU A 352 41.66 9.12 16.80
C LEU A 352 42.91 8.66 17.59
N SER A 353 43.94 9.50 17.67
CA SER A 353 45.06 9.30 18.59
C SER A 353 44.63 9.68 20.01
N THR A 354 45.02 8.89 21.00
CA THR A 354 44.80 9.15 22.41
C THR A 354 46.06 8.77 23.23
N GLU A 355 46.28 9.45 24.36
CA GLU A 355 47.32 9.14 25.34
C GLU A 355 48.69 8.88 24.68
N THR A 356 49.07 9.77 23.78
CA THR A 356 50.32 9.60 23.01
C THR A 356 50.94 10.94 22.63
N TRP A 357 52.25 10.90 22.42
CA TRP A 357 53.04 12.04 21.86
C TRP A 357 52.99 12.00 20.33
N ILE A 358 52.73 13.13 19.77
CA ILE A 358 52.88 13.38 18.32
C ILE A 358 53.91 14.50 18.22
N ASP A 359 55.10 14.13 17.84
CA ASP A 359 56.26 15.01 17.89
C ASP A 359 56.46 15.62 19.29
N ARG A 360 56.23 16.89 19.46
CA ARG A 360 56.38 17.60 20.74
C ARG A 360 55.04 17.89 21.45
N SER A 361 53.94 17.45 20.90
CA SER A 361 52.58 17.68 21.44
C SER A 361 51.99 16.40 22.01
N TYR A 362 51.31 16.49 23.14
CA TYR A 362 50.65 15.34 23.75
C TYR A 362 49.16 15.34 23.40
N VAL A 363 48.64 14.18 23.07
CA VAL A 363 47.23 13.92 22.90
C VAL A 363 46.66 13.24 24.14
N THR A 364 45.68 13.86 24.75
CA THR A 364 45.05 13.37 25.99
C THR A 364 44.18 12.13 25.79
N THR A 365 43.62 11.57 26.88
CA THR A 365 42.64 10.49 26.84
C THR A 365 41.38 10.87 26.03
N SER A 366 41.00 12.16 26.02
CA SER A 366 39.89 12.66 25.22
C SER A 366 40.22 12.81 23.73
N GLY A 367 41.49 12.54 23.34
CA GLY A 367 41.94 12.74 21.98
C GLY A 367 42.31 14.20 21.64
N ALA A 368 42.05 15.15 22.53
CA ALA A 368 42.40 16.54 22.32
C ALA A 368 43.90 16.78 22.60
N LYS A 369 44.53 17.73 21.86
CA LYS A 369 45.85 18.23 22.15
C LYS A 369 45.87 18.81 23.57
N ALA A 370 46.88 18.43 24.36
CA ALA A 370 47.05 18.94 25.73
C ALA A 370 47.27 20.46 25.69
N GLY A 371 46.55 21.14 26.59
CA GLY A 371 46.72 22.57 26.82
C GLY A 371 47.95 22.86 27.72
N LYS A 372 48.26 24.16 27.89
CA LYS A 372 49.36 24.64 28.76
C LYS A 372 49.20 24.08 30.19
N GLY A 373 50.30 23.54 30.73
CA GLY A 373 50.38 23.05 32.10
C GLY A 373 51.25 21.79 32.25
N TRP A 374 51.30 21.31 33.49
CA TRP A 374 52.03 20.12 33.83
C TRP A 374 51.28 18.88 33.41
N LEU A 375 52.01 17.92 32.81
CA LEU A 375 51.49 16.61 32.39
C LEU A 375 52.44 15.53 32.93
N PHE A 376 51.88 14.58 33.69
CA PHE A 376 52.62 13.38 34.09
C PHE A 376 52.36 12.26 33.06
N ASP A 377 53.43 11.82 32.44
CA ASP A 377 53.34 10.68 31.52
C ASP A 377 53.78 9.40 32.24
N LYS A 378 52.84 8.47 32.43
CA LYS A 378 53.08 7.19 33.11
C LYS A 378 54.09 6.30 32.39
N LYS A 379 54.14 6.35 31.05
CA LYS A 379 55.03 5.56 30.23
C LYS A 379 56.48 5.94 30.44
N TYR A 380 56.73 7.24 30.57
CA TYR A 380 58.05 7.78 30.80
C TYR A 380 58.36 8.02 32.27
N ASN A 381 57.37 7.79 33.16
CA ASN A 381 57.46 8.05 34.58
C ASN A 381 58.04 9.43 34.90
N SER A 382 57.61 10.44 34.15
CA SER A 382 58.14 11.80 34.25
C SER A 382 57.07 12.88 34.03
N TRP A 383 57.32 14.05 34.64
CA TRP A 383 56.55 15.26 34.36
C TRP A 383 57.08 15.96 33.11
N PHE A 384 56.19 16.49 32.34
CA PHE A 384 56.41 17.36 31.18
C PHE A 384 55.62 18.67 31.43
N TYR A 385 56.12 19.77 30.90
CA TYR A 385 55.36 21.01 30.92
C TYR A 385 54.97 21.36 29.49
N ILE A 386 53.67 21.48 29.23
CA ILE A 386 53.16 21.88 27.93
C ILE A 386 53.07 23.39 27.89
N LYS A 387 53.69 24.02 26.91
CA LYS A 387 53.68 25.47 26.70
C LYS A 387 52.39 25.96 26.03
N ALA A 388 52.21 27.25 25.89
CA ALA A 388 51.03 27.85 25.25
C ALA A 388 50.90 27.44 23.75
N ASP A 389 52.00 27.12 23.10
CA ASP A 389 52.02 26.62 21.71
C ASP A 389 51.63 25.12 21.61
N GLY A 390 51.37 24.46 22.71
CA GLY A 390 51.00 23.05 22.81
C GLY A 390 52.19 22.10 22.69
N ASN A 391 53.44 22.58 22.68
CA ASN A 391 54.62 21.74 22.71
C ASN A 391 55.20 21.61 24.12
N TYR A 392 55.86 20.51 24.42
CA TYR A 392 56.53 20.41 25.70
C TYR A 392 57.76 21.35 25.78
N ALA A 393 58.03 21.89 26.94
CA ALA A 393 59.28 22.64 27.23
C ALA A 393 60.48 21.71 27.11
N ASN A 394 61.60 22.18 26.51
CA ASN A 394 62.73 21.35 26.17
C ASN A 394 64.07 22.09 26.29
N LYS A 395 64.97 21.57 27.13
CA LYS A 395 66.26 22.20 27.45
C LYS A 395 66.12 23.66 27.93
N GLU A 396 65.16 23.92 28.78
CA GLU A 396 64.84 25.27 29.24
C GLU A 396 64.36 25.32 30.70
N TRP A 397 64.61 26.46 31.32
CA TRP A 397 64.06 26.78 32.66
C TRP A 397 62.64 27.25 32.54
N LEU A 398 61.80 26.78 33.50
CA LEU A 398 60.40 27.16 33.63
C LEU A 398 60.17 27.76 35.02
N TRP A 399 59.46 28.87 35.06
CA TRP A 399 58.93 29.44 36.32
C TRP A 399 57.45 29.07 36.52
N ASP A 400 57.21 28.33 37.60
CA ASP A 400 55.83 28.01 38.03
C ASP A 400 55.82 27.82 39.56
N ASN A 401 55.65 28.91 40.33
CA ASN A 401 55.81 28.88 41.79
C ASN A 401 57.15 28.28 42.26
N GLY A 402 58.19 28.47 41.49
CA GLY A 402 59.53 27.95 41.63
C GLY A 402 60.14 27.65 40.28
N TYR A 403 61.44 27.55 40.21
CA TYR A 403 62.14 27.19 39.00
C TYR A 403 62.20 25.69 38.81
N TYR A 404 61.93 25.21 37.60
CA TYR A 404 62.06 23.86 37.16
C TYR A 404 62.94 23.82 35.88
N TYR A 405 63.61 22.72 35.67
CA TYR A 405 64.35 22.54 34.44
C TYR A 405 63.83 21.34 33.62
N LEU A 406 63.50 21.59 32.40
CA LEU A 406 63.08 20.53 31.47
C LEU A 406 64.27 20.16 30.63
N LYS A 407 64.67 18.88 30.75
CA LYS A 407 65.82 18.30 30.03
C LYS A 407 65.56 18.11 28.54
N SER A 408 66.58 17.64 27.82
CA SER A 408 66.42 17.15 26.46
C SER A 408 65.34 16.07 26.42
N GLY A 409 64.37 16.18 25.49
CA GLY A 409 63.23 15.30 25.43
C GLY A 409 62.05 15.75 26.29
N GLY A 410 62.18 16.88 27.07
CA GLY A 410 61.11 17.47 27.87
C GLY A 410 60.91 16.89 29.26
N TYR A 411 61.77 16.01 29.71
CA TYR A 411 61.69 15.40 31.06
C TYR A 411 62.02 16.40 32.13
N MET A 412 61.20 16.48 33.17
CA MET A 412 61.49 17.30 34.36
C MET A 412 62.71 16.74 35.09
N ALA A 413 63.73 17.57 35.36
CA ALA A 413 64.85 17.21 36.20
C ALA A 413 64.37 17.07 37.66
N THR A 414 64.77 15.96 38.32
CA THR A 414 64.47 15.67 39.73
C THR A 414 65.62 14.97 40.43
N SER A 415 65.93 15.35 41.65
CA SER A 415 67.02 14.77 42.46
C SER A 415 68.36 14.72 41.68
N GLU A 416 68.66 15.73 40.93
CA GLU A 416 69.82 15.75 40.03
C GLU A 416 70.41 17.14 39.86
N TRP A 417 71.72 17.21 39.47
CA TRP A 417 72.42 18.41 39.09
C TRP A 417 72.23 18.76 37.63
N VAL A 418 72.06 20.05 37.39
CA VAL A 418 71.98 20.58 36.03
C VAL A 418 73.03 21.64 35.81
N TRP A 419 73.94 21.42 34.80
CA TRP A 419 74.86 22.41 34.36
C TRP A 419 74.26 23.35 33.34
N TYR A 420 74.13 24.65 33.68
CA TYR A 420 73.60 25.65 32.78
C TYR A 420 74.29 26.96 32.91
N LYS A 421 74.70 27.55 31.79
CA LYS A 421 75.42 28.84 31.74
C LYS A 421 76.50 28.96 32.77
N ASN A 422 77.41 28.00 32.77
CA ASN A 422 78.64 27.95 33.61
C ASN A 422 78.35 27.86 35.11
N ASN A 423 77.18 27.38 35.51
CA ASN A 423 76.79 27.18 36.93
C ASN A 423 76.11 25.84 37.13
N TRP A 424 76.24 25.26 38.32
CA TRP A 424 75.58 24.11 38.78
C TRP A 424 74.29 24.52 39.57
N PHE A 425 73.15 23.83 39.25
CA PHE A 425 71.89 23.97 39.91
C PHE A 425 71.42 22.58 40.32
N TYR A 426 70.76 22.47 41.48
CA TYR A 426 70.19 21.23 41.95
C TYR A 426 68.65 21.27 41.91
N LEU A 427 68.07 20.27 41.26
CA LEU A 427 66.61 20.09 41.22
C LEU A 427 66.26 19.05 42.31
N LYS A 428 65.34 19.42 43.20
CA LYS A 428 64.87 18.56 44.33
C LYS A 428 64.00 17.41 43.79
N SER A 429 63.60 16.47 44.64
CA SER A 429 62.75 15.36 44.26
C SER A 429 61.38 15.79 43.73
N ASN A 430 60.90 16.96 44.12
CA ASN A 430 59.68 17.56 43.60
C ASN A 430 59.88 18.37 42.30
N GLY A 431 61.13 18.38 41.75
CA GLY A 431 61.51 19.09 40.53
C GLY A 431 61.83 20.57 40.73
N LYS A 432 61.60 21.15 41.94
CA LYS A 432 61.91 22.57 42.18
C LYS A 432 63.42 22.74 42.38
N MET A 433 63.95 23.81 41.80
CA MET A 433 65.32 24.23 42.04
C MET A 433 65.55 24.51 43.51
N ALA A 434 66.64 24.02 44.07
CA ALA A 434 67.09 24.34 45.41
C ALA A 434 67.64 25.77 45.40
N GLU A 435 67.29 26.57 46.40
CA GLU A 435 67.73 27.94 46.57
C GLU A 435 67.80 28.32 48.02
N LYS A 436 68.90 28.95 48.45
CA LYS A 436 69.17 29.36 49.84
C LYS A 436 69.04 28.22 50.83
N GLU A 437 69.51 27.04 50.45
CA GLU A 437 69.38 25.85 51.25
C GLU A 437 70.58 24.89 51.06
N LEU A 438 70.84 24.06 52.06
CA LEU A 438 71.79 22.95 51.98
C LEU A 438 71.13 21.74 51.41
N ILE A 439 71.76 21.08 50.47
CA ILE A 439 71.33 19.84 49.88
C ILE A 439 72.38 18.77 50.13
N TYR A 440 71.93 17.63 50.70
CA TYR A 440 72.76 16.45 50.74
C TYR A 440 72.59 15.65 49.43
N ASP A 441 73.71 15.51 48.71
CA ASP A 441 73.76 14.68 47.54
C ASP A 441 74.27 13.27 47.92
N SER A 442 73.36 12.31 47.87
CA SER A 442 73.66 10.93 48.27
C SER A 442 74.59 10.21 47.29
N VAL A 443 74.65 10.66 46.03
CA VAL A 443 75.53 10.10 45.01
C VAL A 443 77.01 10.51 45.30
N ASN A 444 77.17 11.79 45.57
CA ASN A 444 78.51 12.37 45.89
C ASN A 444 78.83 12.28 47.39
N GLN A 445 77.91 11.82 48.26
CA GLN A 445 78.05 11.70 49.69
C GLN A 445 78.50 12.99 50.35
N ALA A 446 78.01 14.19 49.90
CA ALA A 446 78.44 15.49 50.31
C ALA A 446 77.28 16.47 50.41
N TRP A 447 77.53 17.54 51.24
CA TRP A 447 76.60 18.65 51.36
C TRP A 447 77.03 19.79 50.41
N TYR A 448 76.08 20.40 49.77
CA TYR A 448 76.24 21.54 48.89
C TYR A 448 75.30 22.68 49.26
N TYR A 449 75.77 23.90 49.22
CA TYR A 449 74.86 25.03 49.45
C TYR A 449 74.47 25.69 48.15
N LEU A 450 73.18 25.93 47.95
CA LEU A 450 72.65 26.61 46.78
C LEU A 450 72.29 28.05 47.19
N LYS A 451 72.91 29.02 46.58
CA LYS A 451 72.78 30.47 46.83
C LYS A 451 71.42 31.00 46.33
N SER A 452 71.14 32.31 46.66
CA SER A 452 70.08 33.05 46.00
C SER A 452 70.24 32.97 44.48
N GLY A 453 69.16 32.58 43.75
CA GLY A 453 69.21 32.27 42.31
C GLY A 453 69.63 30.85 42.00
N GLY A 454 69.81 29.97 43.00
CA GLY A 454 70.02 28.52 42.82
C GLY A 454 71.44 28.12 42.44
N TYR A 455 72.38 29.03 42.42
CA TYR A 455 73.75 28.71 42.04
C TYR A 455 74.46 27.95 43.18
N MET A 456 75.18 26.89 42.83
CA MET A 456 76.04 26.19 43.77
C MET A 456 77.13 27.14 44.28
N ALA A 457 77.27 27.24 45.58
CA ALA A 457 78.39 27.97 46.18
C ALA A 457 79.68 27.17 46.01
N GLN A 458 80.79 27.88 45.67
CA GLN A 458 82.13 27.30 45.42
C GLN A 458 83.23 28.33 45.81
N ASN A 459 84.33 27.85 46.40
CA ASN A 459 85.46 28.65 46.81
C ASN A 459 85.02 29.85 47.70
N GLU A 460 84.07 29.67 48.58
CA GLU A 460 83.53 30.74 49.41
C GLU A 460 83.08 30.20 50.77
N THR A 461 82.98 31.05 51.77
CA THR A 461 82.46 30.67 53.09
C THR A 461 80.97 31.07 53.25
N VAL A 462 80.14 30.11 53.54
CA VAL A 462 78.71 30.33 53.75
C VAL A 462 78.32 29.81 55.15
N ASP A 463 77.77 30.70 55.99
CA ASP A 463 77.33 30.36 57.36
C ASP A 463 78.42 29.69 58.21
N GLY A 464 79.71 30.15 58.02
CA GLY A 464 80.85 29.62 58.74
C GLY A 464 81.52 28.40 58.21
N HIS A 465 80.97 27.82 57.11
CA HIS A 465 81.51 26.64 56.40
C HIS A 465 82.22 27.07 55.13
N THR A 466 83.51 26.71 54.98
CA THR A 466 84.27 27.00 53.77
C THR A 466 84.05 25.89 52.77
N LEU A 467 83.58 26.27 51.58
CA LEU A 467 83.34 25.36 50.46
C LEU A 467 84.57 25.42 49.51
N ASP A 468 84.96 24.25 49.03
CA ASP A 468 85.99 24.09 48.06
C ASP A 468 85.60 24.43 46.60
N ALA A 469 86.45 24.22 45.63
CA ALA A 469 86.18 24.42 44.21
C ALA A 469 85.08 23.46 43.68
N SER A 470 84.86 22.34 44.35
CA SER A 470 83.79 21.40 44.00
C SER A 470 82.45 21.70 44.70
N GLY A 471 82.47 22.75 45.59
CA GLY A 471 81.30 23.18 46.36
C GLY A 471 80.98 22.37 47.61
N LYS A 472 81.90 21.52 48.04
CA LYS A 472 81.79 20.63 49.24
C LYS A 472 82.33 21.31 50.46
#